data_39dab041b38cc1a89c12fec440097dad
#
_entry.id   39dab041b38cc1a89c12fec440097dad
#
_cell.length_a   1.000
_cell.length_b   1.000
_cell.length_c   1.000
_cell.angle_alpha   90.00
_cell.angle_beta   90.00
_cell.angle_gamma   90.00
#
_symmetry.space_group_name_H-M   'P 1'
#
loop_
_entity.id
_entity.type
_entity.pdbx_description
1 polymer ?
#
loop_
_entity_poly.entity_id
_entity_poly.type
_entity_poly.pdbx_seq_one_letter_code
_entity_poly.pdbx_strand_id
1 'polypeptide(L)'
;MPKIKFTIITLFQEALEPYLNVSMMWKATDKGIAEFDFVNLRDFGLGPHKSVDDTPYGGGDGMLLRCEPVYAAIESVKAKDPDAKVILPTPVGEIWNQKSAKEMAEAGGHYIILCPHYEGYDERILDIVDYKVCLGKFVLTGGEIPALTIIDSVVRLIPGVLGGETSAEIESFSDGDNLEYPQYTKPFDFRGKKVPEILLSGNHGEVDKWRAEHSKTAN
;
A
#
# COMPACT_ATOMS: atom_id res chain seq x y z
N MET A 1 10.54 2.95 18.12
CA MET A 1 10.26 2.83 16.68
C MET A 1 8.99 3.62 16.40
N PRO A 2 8.88 4.37 15.33
CA PRO A 2 7.64 5.11 15.02
C PRO A 2 6.49 4.12 14.81
N LYS A 3 5.41 4.31 15.56
CA LYS A 3 4.16 3.59 15.32
C LYS A 3 3.51 4.21 14.09
N ILE A 4 3.10 3.38 13.13
CA ILE A 4 2.30 3.81 11.99
C ILE A 4 0.86 3.37 12.19
N LYS A 5 -0.08 4.24 11.85
CA LYS A 5 -1.50 3.95 11.89
C LYS A 5 -2.14 4.21 10.54
N PHE A 6 -3.00 3.32 10.11
CA PHE A 6 -3.85 3.49 8.94
C PHE A 6 -5.32 3.42 9.34
N THR A 7 -6.07 4.46 9.04
CA THR A 7 -7.53 4.44 9.09
C THR A 7 -8.07 4.36 7.67
N ILE A 8 -8.76 3.28 7.34
CA ILE A 8 -9.26 3.01 6.00
C ILE A 8 -10.74 3.38 5.94
N ILE A 9 -11.08 4.40 5.14
CA ILE A 9 -12.45 4.80 4.86
C ILE A 9 -12.91 4.02 3.62
N THR A 10 -13.86 3.10 3.78
CA THR A 10 -14.30 2.18 2.72
C THR A 10 -15.78 1.85 2.86
N LEU A 11 -16.37 1.33 1.79
CA LEU A 11 -17.70 0.71 1.78
C LEU A 11 -17.65 -0.80 2.06
N PHE A 12 -16.45 -1.42 2.00
CA PHE A 12 -16.26 -2.87 1.97
C PHE A 12 -15.11 -3.30 2.89
N GLN A 13 -15.25 -3.07 4.20
CA GLN A 13 -14.27 -3.48 5.21
C GLN A 13 -13.92 -4.97 5.10
N GLU A 14 -14.91 -5.81 4.82
CA GLU A 14 -14.79 -7.26 4.68
C GLU A 14 -13.85 -7.69 3.55
N ALA A 15 -13.55 -6.81 2.59
CA ALA A 15 -12.57 -7.07 1.53
C ALA A 15 -11.11 -6.86 1.98
N LEU A 16 -10.88 -6.09 3.03
CA LEU A 16 -9.55 -5.68 3.51
C LEU A 16 -9.14 -6.42 4.80
N GLU A 17 -10.06 -6.55 5.71
CA GLU A 17 -9.81 -7.05 7.07
C GLU A 17 -9.14 -8.44 7.10
N PRO A 18 -9.52 -9.43 6.26
CA PRO A 18 -8.86 -10.73 6.26
C PRO A 18 -7.37 -10.67 5.91
N TYR A 19 -6.97 -9.76 5.00
CA TYR A 19 -5.57 -9.58 4.63
C TYR A 19 -4.76 -8.92 5.76
N LEU A 20 -5.32 -7.92 6.42
CA LEU A 20 -4.65 -7.18 7.48
C LEU A 20 -4.50 -7.99 8.77
N ASN A 21 -5.26 -9.07 8.93
CA ASN A 21 -5.23 -9.96 10.08
C ASN A 21 -4.37 -11.22 9.89
N VAL A 22 -3.56 -11.31 8.82
CA VAL A 22 -2.72 -12.48 8.58
C VAL A 22 -1.27 -12.10 8.31
N SER A 23 -0.36 -13.10 8.43
CA SER A 23 1.05 -13.02 8.03
C SER A 23 1.79 -11.80 8.63
N MET A 24 2.45 -11.01 7.78
CA MET A 24 3.26 -9.88 8.22
C MET A 24 2.42 -8.72 8.75
N MET A 25 1.21 -8.54 8.27
CA MET A 25 0.30 -7.49 8.78
C MET A 25 -0.13 -7.81 10.21
N TRP A 26 -0.58 -9.05 10.46
CA TRP A 26 -0.87 -9.52 11.83
C TRP A 26 0.34 -9.37 12.75
N LYS A 27 1.53 -9.78 12.30
CA LYS A 27 2.76 -9.66 13.09
C LYS A 27 3.10 -8.22 13.44
N ALA A 28 2.88 -7.29 12.50
CA ALA A 28 3.09 -5.87 12.74
C ALA A 28 2.13 -5.31 13.80
N THR A 29 0.88 -5.74 13.76
CA THR A 29 -0.14 -5.36 14.76
C THR A 29 0.14 -5.98 16.12
N ASP A 30 0.44 -7.29 16.19
CA ASP A 30 0.78 -8.02 17.43
C ASP A 30 1.97 -7.40 18.17
N LYS A 31 2.96 -6.90 17.42
CA LYS A 31 4.11 -6.18 17.94
C LYS A 31 3.86 -4.70 18.25
N GLY A 32 2.68 -4.17 18.01
CA GLY A 32 2.34 -2.76 18.16
C GLY A 32 3.13 -1.82 17.22
N ILE A 33 3.63 -2.33 16.10
CA ILE A 33 4.36 -1.56 15.09
C ILE A 33 3.37 -0.83 14.17
N ALA A 34 2.29 -1.50 13.76
CA ALA A 34 1.24 -0.94 12.94
C ALA A 34 -0.13 -1.08 13.62
N GLU A 35 -1.05 -0.19 13.27
CA GLU A 35 -2.45 -0.20 13.72
C GLU A 35 -3.36 0.04 12.52
N PHE A 36 -4.42 -0.75 12.39
CA PHE A 36 -5.38 -0.65 11.31
C PHE A 36 -6.78 -0.42 11.88
N ASP A 37 -7.38 0.72 11.53
CA ASP A 37 -8.76 1.08 11.87
C ASP A 37 -9.60 1.20 10.60
N PHE A 38 -10.89 0.97 10.74
CA PHE A 38 -11.86 1.11 9.66
C PHE A 38 -12.92 2.15 9.99
N VAL A 39 -13.32 2.88 8.96
CA VAL A 39 -14.46 3.79 8.98
C VAL A 39 -15.36 3.42 7.81
N ASN A 40 -16.60 3.01 8.12
CA ASN A 40 -17.58 2.74 7.08
C ASN A 40 -18.15 4.06 6.54
N LEU A 41 -17.90 4.34 5.27
CA LEU A 41 -18.37 5.57 4.63
C LEU A 41 -19.91 5.71 4.69
N ARG A 42 -20.67 4.61 4.69
CA ARG A 42 -22.14 4.62 4.81
C ARG A 42 -22.64 5.19 6.13
N ASP A 43 -21.84 5.22 7.18
CA ASP A 43 -22.25 5.81 8.45
C ASP A 43 -22.40 7.33 8.38
N PHE A 44 -21.78 7.94 7.36
CA PHE A 44 -21.87 9.36 7.03
C PHE A 44 -22.79 9.66 5.84
N GLY A 45 -23.47 8.62 5.32
CA GLY A 45 -24.37 8.73 4.17
C GLY A 45 -25.60 9.57 4.48
N LEU A 46 -26.15 10.19 3.45
CA LEU A 46 -27.24 11.15 3.55
C LEU A 46 -28.62 10.48 3.48
N GLY A 47 -29.55 11.04 4.26
CA GLY A 47 -30.92 10.62 4.25
C GLY A 47 -31.21 9.23 4.81
N PRO A 48 -32.46 8.72 4.69
CA PRO A 48 -32.83 7.43 5.26
C PRO A 48 -32.09 6.22 4.64
N HIS A 49 -31.62 6.37 3.40
CA HIS A 49 -30.91 5.33 2.68
C HIS A 49 -29.38 5.38 2.85
N LYS A 50 -28.87 6.32 3.68
CA LYS A 50 -27.43 6.51 3.88
C LYS A 50 -26.67 6.60 2.55
N SER A 51 -27.18 7.43 1.60
CA SER A 51 -26.60 7.59 0.28
C SER A 51 -25.22 8.26 0.38
N VAL A 52 -24.21 7.66 -0.26
CA VAL A 52 -22.84 8.15 -0.31
C VAL A 52 -22.44 8.59 -1.73
N ASP A 53 -23.32 8.38 -2.69
CA ASP A 53 -23.13 8.58 -4.12
C ASP A 53 -24.27 9.35 -4.74
N ASP A 54 -24.04 9.97 -5.91
CA ASP A 54 -25.06 10.66 -6.71
C ASP A 54 -24.65 10.69 -8.18
N THR A 55 -25.60 11.06 -9.04
CA THR A 55 -25.37 11.23 -10.47
C THR A 55 -24.42 12.39 -10.79
N PRO A 56 -23.51 12.25 -11.77
CA PRO A 56 -22.61 13.34 -12.15
C PRO A 56 -23.37 14.51 -12.80
N TYR A 57 -22.95 15.73 -12.49
CA TYR A 57 -23.37 16.90 -13.26
C TYR A 57 -22.89 16.78 -14.71
N GLY A 58 -23.72 17.17 -15.64
CA GLY A 58 -23.43 17.04 -17.07
C GLY A 58 -23.87 15.72 -17.68
N GLY A 59 -24.39 14.80 -16.85
CA GLY A 59 -24.83 13.47 -17.31
C GLY A 59 -23.65 12.49 -17.42
N GLY A 60 -23.95 11.27 -17.78
CA GLY A 60 -23.00 10.14 -17.90
C GLY A 60 -23.56 8.91 -17.20
N ASP A 61 -22.91 7.77 -17.45
CA ASP A 61 -23.27 6.51 -16.80
C ASP A 61 -22.66 6.44 -15.39
N GLY A 62 -23.35 5.72 -14.50
CA GLY A 62 -22.86 5.45 -13.15
C GLY A 62 -23.05 6.60 -12.16
N MET A 63 -22.32 6.51 -11.05
CA MET A 63 -22.46 7.40 -9.88
C MET A 63 -21.07 7.88 -9.44
N LEU A 64 -21.01 8.98 -8.70
CA LEU A 64 -19.81 9.50 -8.06
C LEU A 64 -19.97 9.53 -6.54
N LEU A 65 -18.88 9.30 -5.81
CA LEU A 65 -18.86 9.57 -4.37
C LEU A 65 -19.11 11.05 -4.12
N ARG A 66 -20.00 11.34 -3.18
CA ARG A 66 -20.40 12.70 -2.78
C ARG A 66 -19.37 13.30 -1.82
N CYS A 67 -19.24 14.63 -1.87
CA CYS A 67 -18.40 15.38 -0.94
C CYS A 67 -18.82 15.20 0.51
N GLU A 68 -20.10 15.39 0.82
CA GLU A 68 -20.57 15.49 2.20
C GLU A 68 -20.23 14.25 3.04
N PRO A 69 -20.51 13.00 2.61
CA PRO A 69 -20.12 11.82 3.38
C PRO A 69 -18.60 11.67 3.53
N VAL A 70 -17.86 11.98 2.47
CA VAL A 70 -16.39 11.85 2.47
C VAL A 70 -15.76 12.85 3.43
N TYR A 71 -16.17 14.13 3.34
CA TYR A 71 -15.67 15.17 4.26
C TYR A 71 -16.00 14.81 5.71
N ALA A 72 -17.25 14.45 6.00
CA ALA A 72 -17.67 14.09 7.35
C ALA A 72 -16.87 12.88 7.91
N ALA A 73 -16.60 11.87 7.09
CA ALA A 73 -15.81 10.71 7.47
C ALA A 73 -14.37 11.10 7.80
N ILE A 74 -13.71 11.89 6.93
CA ILE A 74 -12.33 12.36 7.15
C ILE A 74 -12.25 13.27 8.37
N GLU A 75 -13.17 14.21 8.52
CA GLU A 75 -13.23 15.11 9.67
C GLU A 75 -13.45 14.35 10.98
N SER A 76 -14.22 13.27 10.99
CA SER A 76 -14.41 12.43 12.18
C SER A 76 -13.11 11.77 12.67
N VAL A 77 -12.20 11.46 11.74
CA VAL A 77 -10.87 10.93 12.06
C VAL A 77 -9.93 12.06 12.49
N LYS A 78 -9.90 13.16 11.74
CA LYS A 78 -9.07 14.34 12.05
C LYS A 78 -9.47 15.03 13.36
N ALA A 79 -10.72 14.90 13.80
CA ALA A 79 -11.14 15.37 15.12
C ALA A 79 -10.45 14.64 16.29
N LYS A 80 -10.01 13.39 16.06
CA LYS A 80 -9.25 12.59 17.04
C LYS A 80 -7.74 12.74 16.87
N ASP A 81 -7.30 12.97 15.65
CA ASP A 81 -5.89 13.17 15.27
C ASP A 81 -5.80 14.20 14.13
N PRO A 82 -5.60 15.49 14.46
CA PRO A 82 -5.55 16.56 13.46
C PRO A 82 -4.38 16.46 12.47
N ASP A 83 -3.31 15.75 12.84
CA ASP A 83 -2.11 15.59 12.02
C ASP A 83 -2.23 14.43 11.01
N ALA A 84 -3.31 13.65 11.08
CA ALA A 84 -3.55 12.54 10.16
C ALA A 84 -3.58 13.02 8.69
N LYS A 85 -2.82 12.33 7.81
CA LYS A 85 -2.67 12.66 6.41
C LYS A 85 -3.59 11.83 5.53
N VAL A 86 -4.26 12.47 4.58
CA VAL A 86 -5.23 11.81 3.69
C VAL A 86 -4.55 11.34 2.41
N ILE A 87 -4.68 10.06 2.13
CA ILE A 87 -4.23 9.39 0.90
C ILE A 87 -5.45 9.03 0.06
N LEU A 88 -5.42 9.40 -1.21
CA LEU A 88 -6.43 9.01 -2.20
C LEU A 88 -5.77 8.25 -3.35
N PRO A 89 -6.04 6.94 -3.49
CA PRO A 89 -5.70 6.21 -4.69
C PRO A 89 -6.52 6.74 -5.89
N THR A 90 -5.81 7.22 -6.92
CA THR A 90 -6.45 7.84 -8.08
C THR A 90 -5.51 7.82 -9.30
N PRO A 91 -6.05 7.69 -10.54
CA PRO A 91 -5.22 7.72 -11.75
C PRO A 91 -4.44 9.04 -11.98
N VAL A 92 -4.92 10.14 -11.41
CA VAL A 92 -4.24 11.46 -11.52
C VAL A 92 -3.17 11.69 -10.46
N GLY A 93 -2.89 10.66 -9.62
CA GLY A 93 -1.86 10.72 -8.59
C GLY A 93 -0.44 10.47 -9.11
N GLU A 94 0.53 10.65 -8.23
CA GLU A 94 1.91 10.25 -8.47
C GLU A 94 2.05 8.73 -8.45
N ILE A 95 2.94 8.19 -9.31
CA ILE A 95 3.16 6.75 -9.37
C ILE A 95 3.78 6.27 -8.07
N TRP A 96 3.10 5.34 -7.41
CA TRP A 96 3.58 4.69 -6.21
C TRP A 96 4.79 3.81 -6.51
N ASN A 97 5.84 3.94 -5.72
CA ASN A 97 7.08 3.18 -5.89
C ASN A 97 7.75 2.88 -4.54
N GLN A 98 8.84 2.13 -4.56
CA GLN A 98 9.56 1.72 -3.35
C GLN A 98 10.09 2.90 -2.54
N LYS A 99 10.53 3.97 -3.21
CA LYS A 99 11.00 5.19 -2.54
C LYS A 99 9.87 5.85 -1.74
N SER A 100 8.68 6.01 -2.34
CA SER A 100 7.52 6.58 -1.66
C SER A 100 7.09 5.74 -0.44
N ALA A 101 7.13 4.40 -0.59
CA ALA A 101 6.84 3.49 0.51
C ALA A 101 7.86 3.62 1.66
N LYS A 102 9.15 3.75 1.34
CA LYS A 102 10.22 3.92 2.31
C LYS A 102 10.12 5.24 3.06
N GLU A 103 9.91 6.35 2.34
CA GLU A 103 9.72 7.67 2.94
C GLU A 103 8.53 7.67 3.92
N MET A 104 7.42 7.03 3.56
CA MET A 104 6.25 6.91 4.43
C MET A 104 6.51 6.01 5.64
N ALA A 105 7.22 4.89 5.47
CA ALA A 105 7.61 4.01 6.58
C ALA A 105 8.54 4.69 7.58
N GLU A 106 9.48 5.50 7.10
CA GLU A 106 10.42 6.27 7.92
C GLU A 106 9.74 7.43 8.66
N ALA A 107 8.80 8.12 8.00
CA ALA A 107 8.03 9.20 8.59
C ALA A 107 7.10 8.69 9.71
N GLY A 108 6.54 7.50 9.57
CA GLY A 108 5.53 6.99 10.49
C GLY A 108 4.30 7.91 10.57
N GLY A 109 3.56 7.83 11.69
CA GLY A 109 2.40 8.70 11.94
C GLY A 109 1.08 8.06 11.52
N HIS A 110 0.06 8.89 11.28
CA HIS A 110 -1.30 8.44 11.00
C HIS A 110 -1.73 8.83 9.58
N TYR A 111 -2.17 7.84 8.81
CA TYR A 111 -2.66 8.00 7.45
C TYR A 111 -4.11 7.55 7.33
N ILE A 112 -4.93 8.36 6.68
CA ILE A 112 -6.31 8.06 6.32
C ILE A 112 -6.30 7.66 4.85
N ILE A 113 -6.69 6.44 4.51
CA ILE A 113 -6.81 6.01 3.12
C ILE A 113 -8.29 6.03 2.75
N LEU A 114 -8.68 6.95 1.86
CA LEU A 114 -10.01 6.96 1.26
C LEU A 114 -10.04 5.98 0.09
N CYS A 115 -10.87 4.94 0.17
CA CYS A 115 -11.09 4.01 -0.94
C CYS A 115 -12.21 4.54 -1.85
N PRO A 116 -11.90 5.08 -3.04
CA PRO A 116 -12.91 5.48 -4.01
C PRO A 116 -13.63 4.25 -4.58
N HIS A 117 -14.87 4.46 -5.02
CA HIS A 117 -15.72 3.45 -5.64
C HIS A 117 -16.58 4.08 -6.74
N TYR A 118 -17.44 3.28 -7.41
CA TYR A 118 -18.29 3.73 -8.55
C TYR A 118 -17.45 4.20 -9.75
N GLU A 119 -17.89 5.29 -10.43
CA GLU A 119 -17.13 5.94 -11.52
C GLU A 119 -16.06 6.91 -11.00
N GLY A 120 -15.97 7.06 -9.67
CA GLY A 120 -15.01 7.93 -9.01
C GLY A 120 -15.63 8.79 -7.92
N TYR A 121 -15.20 10.01 -7.80
CA TYR A 121 -15.52 10.90 -6.70
C TYR A 121 -15.72 12.34 -7.22
N ASP A 122 -16.43 13.14 -6.46
CA ASP A 122 -16.54 14.58 -6.72
C ASP A 122 -15.16 15.24 -6.61
N GLU A 123 -14.77 16.03 -7.61
CA GLU A 123 -13.44 16.65 -7.72
C GLU A 123 -13.08 17.50 -6.50
N ARG A 124 -14.06 18.10 -5.83
CA ARG A 124 -13.86 18.90 -4.61
C ARG A 124 -13.28 18.12 -3.43
N ILE A 125 -13.34 16.78 -3.46
CA ILE A 125 -12.69 15.93 -2.47
C ILE A 125 -11.17 16.10 -2.48
N LEU A 126 -10.59 16.48 -3.62
CA LEU A 126 -9.15 16.71 -3.75
C LEU A 126 -8.62 17.86 -2.86
N ASP A 127 -9.49 18.77 -2.44
CA ASP A 127 -9.10 19.92 -1.58
C ASP A 127 -8.66 19.48 -0.17
N ILE A 128 -9.06 18.27 0.27
CA ILE A 128 -8.72 17.73 1.60
C ILE A 128 -7.78 16.54 1.55
N VAL A 129 -7.20 16.26 0.36
CA VAL A 129 -6.28 15.15 0.13
C VAL A 129 -4.83 15.63 0.20
N ASP A 130 -4.03 15.01 1.07
CA ASP A 130 -2.59 15.31 1.19
C ASP A 130 -1.76 14.57 0.11
N TYR A 131 -2.12 13.31 -0.21
CA TYR A 131 -1.39 12.47 -1.17
C TYR A 131 -2.35 11.84 -2.20
N LYS A 132 -2.12 12.13 -3.47
CA LYS A 132 -2.77 11.45 -4.60
C LYS A 132 -1.83 10.39 -5.13
N VAL A 133 -2.26 9.12 -5.14
CA VAL A 133 -1.41 7.96 -5.43
C VAL A 133 -1.97 7.16 -6.61
N CYS A 134 -1.15 6.95 -7.63
CA CYS A 134 -1.45 6.10 -8.76
C CYS A 134 -0.62 4.81 -8.69
N LEU A 135 -1.26 3.63 -8.72
CA LEU A 135 -0.55 2.34 -8.73
C LEU A 135 0.01 1.95 -10.10
N GLY A 136 -0.52 2.55 -11.17
CA GLY A 136 -0.12 2.21 -12.53
C GLY A 136 -1.17 2.62 -13.56
N LYS A 137 -0.87 2.41 -14.85
CA LYS A 137 -1.73 2.79 -15.97
C LYS A 137 -2.79 1.70 -16.24
N PHE A 138 -3.66 1.45 -15.30
CA PHE A 138 -4.81 0.55 -15.36
C PHE A 138 -5.91 1.03 -14.43
N VAL A 139 -7.13 0.54 -14.62
CA VAL A 139 -8.31 0.89 -13.81
C VAL A 139 -8.71 -0.31 -12.95
N LEU A 140 -9.07 -0.05 -11.70
CA LEU A 140 -9.62 -1.02 -10.76
C LEU A 140 -11.07 -0.63 -10.41
N THR A 141 -11.83 -1.57 -9.87
CA THR A 141 -13.24 -1.36 -9.50
C THR A 141 -13.43 -0.52 -8.23
N GLY A 142 -12.37 -0.36 -7.42
CA GLY A 142 -12.40 0.40 -6.17
C GLY A 142 -11.03 0.65 -5.60
N GLY A 143 -10.97 1.36 -4.48
CA GLY A 143 -9.75 1.75 -3.80
C GLY A 143 -9.21 0.73 -2.80
N GLU A 144 -9.89 -0.38 -2.58
CA GLU A 144 -9.55 -1.38 -1.55
C GLU A 144 -8.21 -2.08 -1.85
N ILE A 145 -8.03 -2.56 -3.08
CA ILE A 145 -6.75 -3.19 -3.50
C ILE A 145 -5.60 -2.18 -3.50
N PRO A 146 -5.76 -0.96 -4.04
CA PRO A 146 -4.79 0.11 -3.86
C PRO A 146 -4.42 0.36 -2.40
N ALA A 147 -5.39 0.43 -1.50
CA ALA A 147 -5.14 0.63 -0.07
C ALA A 147 -4.28 -0.49 0.51
N LEU A 148 -4.59 -1.76 0.24
CA LEU A 148 -3.78 -2.90 0.67
C LEU A 148 -2.36 -2.85 0.10
N THR A 149 -2.19 -2.45 -1.16
CA THR A 149 -0.88 -2.34 -1.81
C THR A 149 -0.01 -1.27 -1.14
N ILE A 150 -0.59 -0.11 -0.82
CA ILE A 150 0.10 0.97 -0.11
C ILE A 150 0.48 0.49 1.30
N ILE A 151 -0.46 -0.05 2.05
CA ILE A 151 -0.24 -0.53 3.43
C ILE A 151 0.86 -1.59 3.47
N ASP A 152 0.77 -2.62 2.62
CA ASP A 152 1.75 -3.71 2.61
C ASP A 152 3.15 -3.21 2.28
N SER A 153 3.29 -2.42 1.19
CA SER A 153 4.57 -1.89 0.77
C SER A 153 5.24 -1.00 1.82
N VAL A 154 4.46 -0.30 2.64
CA VAL A 154 4.96 0.54 3.74
C VAL A 154 5.30 -0.30 4.97
N VAL A 155 4.33 -1.08 5.46
CA VAL A 155 4.44 -1.80 6.75
C VAL A 155 5.60 -2.79 6.73
N ARG A 156 5.83 -3.49 5.61
CA ARG A 156 6.94 -4.44 5.49
C ARG A 156 8.32 -3.82 5.65
N LEU A 157 8.47 -2.51 5.35
CA LEU A 157 9.73 -1.77 5.48
C LEU A 157 10.04 -1.31 6.90
N ILE A 158 9.06 -1.36 7.81
CA ILE A 158 9.26 -0.92 9.18
C ILE A 158 10.11 -1.96 9.93
N PRO A 159 11.19 -1.54 10.63
CA PRO A 159 12.05 -2.46 11.37
C PRO A 159 11.28 -3.35 12.33
N GLY A 160 11.58 -4.65 12.31
CA GLY A 160 10.94 -5.66 13.16
C GLY A 160 9.72 -6.36 12.56
N VAL A 161 9.21 -5.93 11.39
CA VAL A 161 8.13 -6.63 10.66
C VAL A 161 8.71 -7.82 9.91
N LEU A 162 9.68 -7.61 9.02
CA LEU A 162 10.37 -8.70 8.32
C LEU A 162 11.30 -9.48 9.26
N GLY A 163 11.61 -10.72 8.89
CA GLY A 163 12.40 -11.64 9.72
C GLY A 163 13.91 -11.42 9.67
N GLY A 164 14.44 -10.81 8.61
CA GLY A 164 15.87 -10.51 8.43
C GLY A 164 16.15 -9.02 8.60
N GLU A 165 17.21 -8.67 9.31
CA GLU A 165 17.58 -7.27 9.54
C GLU A 165 17.93 -6.55 8.23
N THR A 166 18.47 -7.27 7.24
CA THR A 166 18.87 -6.72 5.92
C THR A 166 17.88 -7.03 4.79
N SER A 167 16.76 -7.70 5.08
CA SER A 167 15.84 -8.17 4.02
C SER A 167 15.24 -7.03 3.19
N ALA A 168 15.06 -5.85 3.78
CA ALA A 168 14.55 -4.67 3.08
C ALA A 168 15.67 -3.83 2.40
N GLU A 169 16.95 -4.13 2.67
CA GLU A 169 18.08 -3.38 2.13
C GLU A 169 18.62 -3.98 0.82
N ILE A 170 18.42 -5.30 0.61
CA ILE A 170 19.00 -6.06 -0.52
C ILE A 170 17.91 -6.57 -1.48
N GLU A 171 16.79 -5.91 -1.55
CA GLU A 171 15.70 -6.30 -2.45
C GLU A 171 15.61 -5.43 -3.70
N SER A 172 14.86 -5.90 -4.68
CA SER A 172 14.58 -5.12 -5.90
C SER A 172 14.03 -3.74 -5.55
N PHE A 173 14.52 -2.72 -6.25
CA PHE A 173 14.14 -1.32 -6.06
C PHE A 173 14.61 -0.67 -4.74
N SER A 174 15.41 -1.34 -3.93
CA SER A 174 15.99 -0.74 -2.72
C SER A 174 17.00 0.37 -3.04
N ASP A 175 17.63 0.30 -4.21
CA ASP A 175 18.55 1.28 -4.77
C ASP A 175 18.12 1.65 -6.20
N GLY A 176 17.11 2.52 -6.30
CA GLY A 176 16.57 2.98 -7.58
C GLY A 176 15.87 1.88 -8.37
N ASP A 177 16.24 1.73 -9.65
CA ASP A 177 15.63 0.76 -10.57
C ASP A 177 16.38 -0.59 -10.60
N ASN A 178 17.24 -0.87 -9.62
CA ASN A 178 17.97 -2.12 -9.56
C ASN A 178 17.09 -3.27 -9.10
N LEU A 179 17.22 -4.40 -9.80
CA LEU A 179 16.57 -5.66 -9.46
C LEU A 179 17.56 -6.57 -8.76
N GLU A 180 17.08 -7.27 -7.75
CA GLU A 180 17.85 -8.29 -7.06
C GLU A 180 18.31 -9.40 -8.03
N TYR A 181 19.44 -10.02 -7.72
CA TYR A 181 19.98 -11.16 -8.45
C TYR A 181 19.05 -12.39 -8.38
N PRO A 182 19.13 -13.35 -9.34
CA PRO A 182 18.34 -14.56 -9.31
C PRO A 182 18.66 -15.42 -8.08
N GLN A 183 17.63 -15.85 -7.38
CA GLN A 183 17.75 -16.70 -6.19
C GLN A 183 17.38 -18.15 -6.51
N TYR A 184 18.03 -19.09 -5.83
CA TYR A 184 17.86 -20.53 -6.00
C TYR A 184 17.64 -21.21 -4.66
N THR A 185 16.84 -22.28 -4.66
CA THR A 185 16.62 -23.16 -3.50
C THR A 185 16.80 -24.64 -3.90
N LYS A 186 16.72 -25.55 -2.97
CA LYS A 186 16.73 -27.01 -3.20
C LYS A 186 15.53 -27.46 -4.03
N PRO A 187 15.70 -28.51 -4.88
CA PRO A 187 16.90 -29.33 -5.07
C PRO A 187 17.96 -28.65 -5.97
N PHE A 188 19.22 -29.15 -5.93
CA PHE A 188 20.34 -28.68 -6.78
C PHE A 188 20.03 -28.78 -8.28
N ASP A 189 19.46 -29.90 -8.70
CA ASP A 189 19.02 -30.13 -10.08
C ASP A 189 17.50 -30.33 -10.09
N PHE A 190 16.81 -29.47 -10.84
CA PHE A 190 15.39 -29.62 -11.10
C PHE A 190 15.13 -29.70 -12.60
N ARG A 191 14.81 -30.90 -13.08
CA ARG A 191 14.51 -31.20 -14.49
C ARG A 191 15.65 -30.78 -15.46
N GLY A 192 16.89 -31.05 -15.06
CA GLY A 192 18.09 -30.70 -15.84
C GLY A 192 18.56 -29.25 -15.71
N LYS A 193 17.85 -28.41 -14.95
CA LYS A 193 18.26 -27.04 -14.61
C LYS A 193 18.97 -27.04 -13.27
N LYS A 194 20.25 -26.72 -13.28
CA LYS A 194 21.10 -26.76 -12.07
C LYS A 194 21.27 -25.37 -11.45
N VAL A 195 21.42 -25.36 -10.14
CA VAL A 195 21.89 -24.18 -9.40
C VAL A 195 23.34 -23.87 -9.86
N PRO A 196 23.72 -22.58 -10.09
CA PRO A 196 25.09 -22.21 -10.35
C PRO A 196 26.04 -22.74 -9.27
N GLU A 197 27.12 -23.41 -9.67
CA GLU A 197 28.08 -24.06 -8.74
C GLU A 197 28.72 -23.07 -7.77
N ILE A 198 28.91 -21.83 -8.21
CA ILE A 198 29.49 -20.77 -7.37
C ILE A 198 28.66 -20.51 -6.10
N LEU A 199 27.33 -20.66 -6.17
CA LEU A 199 26.44 -20.49 -5.03
C LEU A 199 26.53 -21.62 -3.99
N LEU A 200 27.21 -22.72 -4.36
CA LEU A 200 27.46 -23.88 -3.48
C LEU A 200 28.88 -23.89 -2.93
N SER A 201 29.76 -22.99 -3.41
CA SER A 201 31.22 -23.00 -3.11
C SER A 201 31.55 -22.67 -1.65
N GLY A 202 30.67 -21.99 -0.92
CA GLY A 202 30.97 -21.44 0.41
C GLY A 202 31.92 -20.24 0.38
N ASN A 203 32.41 -19.83 -0.79
CA ASN A 203 33.23 -18.64 -0.94
C ASN A 203 32.37 -17.38 -1.06
N HIS A 204 32.11 -16.73 0.07
CA HIS A 204 31.21 -15.57 0.13
C HIS A 204 31.61 -14.43 -0.80
N GLY A 205 32.94 -14.16 -0.95
CA GLY A 205 33.43 -13.10 -1.83
C GLY A 205 33.09 -13.33 -3.31
N GLU A 206 33.27 -14.58 -3.78
CA GLU A 206 32.89 -14.93 -5.16
C GLU A 206 31.36 -15.00 -5.35
N VAL A 207 30.64 -15.42 -4.33
CA VAL A 207 29.17 -15.39 -4.34
C VAL A 207 28.66 -13.95 -4.45
N ASP A 208 29.22 -13.02 -3.69
CA ASP A 208 28.78 -11.61 -3.72
C ASP A 208 29.15 -10.94 -5.06
N LYS A 209 30.29 -11.28 -5.64
CA LYS A 209 30.64 -10.84 -7.00
C LYS A 209 29.67 -11.38 -8.04
N TRP A 210 29.34 -12.67 -7.99
CA TRP A 210 28.34 -13.27 -8.86
C TRP A 210 26.98 -12.60 -8.74
N ARG A 211 26.52 -12.29 -7.52
CA ARG A 211 25.27 -11.57 -7.24
C ARG A 211 25.26 -10.19 -7.90
N ALA A 212 26.34 -9.43 -7.71
CA ALA A 212 26.48 -8.10 -8.32
C ALA A 212 26.44 -8.14 -9.85
N GLU A 213 27.09 -9.16 -10.47
CA GLU A 213 27.11 -9.36 -11.92
C GLU A 213 25.76 -9.81 -12.49
N HIS A 214 24.88 -10.41 -11.66
CA HIS A 214 23.58 -10.94 -12.07
C HIS A 214 22.40 -10.07 -11.64
N SER A 215 22.65 -9.00 -10.88
CA SER A 215 21.66 -7.94 -10.66
C SER A 215 21.42 -7.20 -11.97
N LYS A 216 20.18 -6.76 -12.20
CA LYS A 216 19.74 -6.09 -13.44
C LYS A 216 19.13 -4.73 -13.10
N THR A 217 19.08 -3.84 -14.06
CA THR A 217 18.24 -2.64 -13.99
C THR A 217 16.87 -2.94 -14.56
N ALA A 218 15.81 -2.48 -13.90
CA ALA A 218 14.46 -2.58 -14.43
C ALA A 218 14.32 -1.72 -15.69
N ASN A 219 13.57 -2.22 -16.67
CA ASN A 219 13.30 -1.50 -17.93
C ASN A 219 12.19 -0.48 -17.75
#